data_5a17f7d3158b5da957cbe7cd2f6222bb
#
_entry.id   5a17f7d3158b5da957cbe7cd2f6222bb
#
_cell.length_a   1.000
_cell.length_b   1.000
_cell.length_c   1.000
_cell.angle_alpha   90.00
_cell.angle_beta   90.00
_cell.angle_gamma   90.00
#
_symmetry.space_group_name_H-M   'P 1'
#
loop_
_entity.id
_entity.type
_entity.pdbx_description
1 polymer ?
#
loop_
_entity_poly.entity_id
_entity_poly.type
_entity_poly.pdbx_seq_one_letter_code
_entity_poly.pdbx_strand_id
1 'polypeptide(L)'
;MQPVKMTGKMSFSENVNLSGDCIGDYVTCQASIEDLSIKAINSRKISVKAIVTLKLICESLQDIQMITGVDETENTDIQQLKEELEFVQLAVNQRDNFRIRENVSLPAGKPEIQEIIWDDVDVRNLNTRLADDGLKLAGDLDIFVMYIGNGEAGNVQWYETTASFEGSLDISGCNADMIPYVNFQIIGKTVEERPDLDGENRDIAVEVVLDMDVKAYEERKKDVIADIYSPSYDMEIENADTQLRCLVVRNNVSSRVSGNLQLENYADLMQICNCTATVQLDDVTYKEGELVAEGVVSANVFYITSSDSQPLGSVHTIIPFAGTVKIDGVRPDSLEYNIKPSVQQLSATINSAGVIEVKSSVSLDVIVFRNFEYSGIKSAYMSEEKCDLSKMPSMTGYIADGTKTLWDVSKMYHTTADSIKASNPKCADGLSESVIIPRGTKLLLVKA
;
A
#
# COMPACT_ATOMS: atom_id res chain seq x y z
N MET A 1 27.49 33.55 20.98
CA MET A 1 26.90 32.41 21.70
C MET A 1 27.50 31.13 21.14
N GLN A 2 27.93 30.19 22.01
CA GLN A 2 28.37 28.87 21.51
C GLN A 2 27.15 27.92 21.54
N PRO A 3 26.85 27.22 20.44
CA PRO A 3 25.82 26.19 20.45
C PRO A 3 26.23 25.02 21.35
N VAL A 4 25.25 24.42 22.03
CA VAL A 4 25.48 23.26 22.89
C VAL A 4 24.54 22.14 22.42
N LYS A 5 25.11 21.01 22.02
CA LYS A 5 24.36 19.81 21.67
C LYS A 5 23.94 19.06 22.94
N MET A 6 22.68 18.75 23.07
CA MET A 6 22.15 17.88 24.10
C MET A 6 21.43 16.69 23.43
N THR A 7 21.88 15.50 23.76
CA THR A 7 21.25 14.26 23.30
C THR A 7 20.64 13.51 24.48
N GLY A 8 19.48 12.90 24.29
CA GLY A 8 18.83 12.09 25.30
C GLY A 8 17.86 11.11 24.68
N LYS A 9 17.68 9.96 25.31
CA LYS A 9 16.67 8.96 24.95
C LYS A 9 15.62 8.89 26.05
N MET A 10 14.35 9.01 25.69
CA MET A 10 13.23 8.76 26.58
C MET A 10 12.54 7.48 26.11
N SER A 11 12.67 6.42 26.93
CA SER A 11 11.98 5.16 26.64
C SER A 11 10.54 5.25 27.17
N PHE A 12 9.60 4.77 26.39
CA PHE A 12 8.22 4.57 26.80
C PHE A 12 7.75 3.17 26.39
N SER A 13 6.74 2.66 27.07
CA SER A 13 6.10 1.40 26.77
C SER A 13 4.62 1.56 27.04
N GLU A 14 3.80 1.13 26.09
CA GLU A 14 2.34 1.17 26.20
C GLU A 14 1.77 -0.20 25.82
N ASN A 15 0.72 -0.63 26.55
CA ASN A 15 0.00 -1.85 26.24
C ASN A 15 -1.31 -1.49 25.56
N VAL A 16 -1.48 -1.93 24.31
CA VAL A 16 -2.71 -1.75 23.55
C VAL A 16 -3.50 -3.06 23.55
N ASN A 17 -4.71 -3.03 24.09
CA ASN A 17 -5.61 -4.18 24.03
C ASN A 17 -6.27 -4.19 22.64
N LEU A 18 -6.00 -5.23 21.86
CA LEU A 18 -6.71 -5.47 20.61
C LEU A 18 -8.08 -6.07 20.93
N SER A 19 -9.15 -5.58 20.28
CA SER A 19 -10.47 -6.20 20.37
C SER A 19 -10.47 -7.59 19.74
N GLY A 20 -11.42 -8.47 20.13
CA GLY A 20 -11.43 -9.88 19.73
C GLY A 20 -11.46 -10.15 18.22
N ASP A 21 -11.88 -9.17 17.42
CA ASP A 21 -11.88 -9.24 15.95
C ASP A 21 -10.51 -8.93 15.32
N CYS A 22 -9.54 -8.48 16.12
CA CYS A 22 -8.17 -8.20 15.71
C CYS A 22 -7.21 -9.37 16.03
N ILE A 23 -7.65 -10.61 15.95
CA ILE A 23 -6.78 -11.78 16.03
C ILE A 23 -6.21 -12.00 14.65
N GLY A 24 -5.12 -11.29 14.33
CA GLY A 24 -4.42 -11.42 13.05
C GLY A 24 -3.13 -12.22 13.19
N ASP A 25 -2.71 -12.84 12.09
CA ASP A 25 -1.42 -13.53 12.01
C ASP A 25 -0.26 -12.53 11.99
N TYR A 26 -0.54 -11.30 11.53
CA TYR A 26 0.45 -10.22 11.42
C TYR A 26 -0.10 -8.94 12.05
N VAL A 27 0.71 -8.33 12.88
CA VAL A 27 0.42 -7.00 13.45
C VAL A 27 1.56 -6.07 13.11
N THR A 28 1.25 -5.03 12.34
CA THR A 28 2.20 -3.97 12.02
C THR A 28 1.88 -2.73 12.83
N CYS A 29 2.90 -2.15 13.48
CA CYS A 29 2.78 -0.92 14.24
C CYS A 29 3.56 0.20 13.56
N GLN A 30 2.88 1.28 13.23
CA GLN A 30 3.48 2.53 12.75
C GLN A 30 3.34 3.58 13.84
N ALA A 31 4.46 4.19 14.22
CA ALA A 31 4.50 5.26 15.21
C ALA A 31 4.80 6.59 14.55
N SER A 32 4.04 7.62 14.87
CA SER A 32 4.29 9.00 14.44
C SER A 32 4.21 9.97 15.61
N ILE A 33 5.05 11.00 15.60
CA ILE A 33 4.95 12.11 16.55
C ILE A 33 3.92 13.09 16.01
N GLU A 34 2.81 13.25 16.74
CA GLU A 34 1.73 14.16 16.40
C GLU A 34 1.98 15.58 16.93
N ASP A 35 2.52 15.68 18.14
CA ASP A 35 2.91 16.95 18.74
C ASP A 35 4.22 16.80 19.54
N LEU A 36 5.08 17.79 19.44
CA LEU A 36 6.34 17.86 20.15
C LEU A 36 6.52 19.25 20.75
N SER A 37 6.56 19.35 22.07
CA SER A 37 6.81 20.59 22.79
C SER A 37 8.08 20.50 23.60
N ILE A 38 9.04 21.37 23.32
CA ILE A 38 10.31 21.51 24.01
C ILE A 38 10.35 22.87 24.70
N LYS A 39 10.52 22.89 26.02
CA LYS A 39 10.57 24.13 26.81
C LYS A 39 11.76 24.12 27.75
N ALA A 40 12.58 25.15 27.69
CA ALA A 40 13.59 25.43 28.70
C ALA A 40 12.90 25.94 29.97
N ILE A 41 13.00 25.23 31.10
CA ILE A 41 12.44 25.64 32.39
C ILE A 41 13.42 26.56 33.11
N ASN A 42 14.70 26.28 33.02
CA ASN A 42 15.81 27.09 33.53
C ASN A 42 17.12 26.68 32.82
N SER A 43 18.24 27.30 33.19
CA SER A 43 19.55 27.04 32.58
C SER A 43 20.08 25.59 32.67
N ARG A 44 19.42 24.71 33.42
CA ARG A 44 19.81 23.30 33.64
C ARG A 44 18.71 22.29 33.42
N LYS A 45 17.50 22.75 33.04
CA LYS A 45 16.35 21.87 32.92
C LYS A 45 15.52 22.19 31.67
N ILE A 46 15.36 21.19 30.84
CA ILE A 46 14.48 21.19 29.65
C ILE A 46 13.32 20.27 29.94
N SER A 47 12.12 20.66 29.55
CA SER A 47 10.93 19.82 29.53
C SER A 47 10.65 19.45 28.08
N VAL A 48 10.51 18.16 27.81
CA VAL A 48 10.12 17.62 26.51
C VAL A 48 8.81 16.88 26.72
N LYS A 49 7.80 17.21 25.90
CA LYS A 49 6.52 16.51 25.84
C LYS A 49 6.25 16.14 24.39
N ALA A 50 5.93 14.89 24.16
CA ALA A 50 5.52 14.39 22.84
C ALA A 50 4.18 13.67 22.94
N ILE A 51 3.34 13.84 21.93
CA ILE A 51 2.18 13.00 21.67
C ILE A 51 2.58 12.08 20.54
N VAL A 52 2.52 10.77 20.80
CA VAL A 52 2.86 9.72 19.83
C VAL A 52 1.59 8.98 19.46
N THR A 53 1.26 8.98 18.18
CA THR A 53 0.14 8.21 17.64
C THR A 53 0.66 6.87 17.13
N LEU A 54 0.01 5.78 17.58
CA LEU A 54 0.31 4.42 17.15
C LEU A 54 -0.83 3.93 16.23
N LYS A 55 -0.51 3.67 14.98
CA LYS A 55 -1.42 3.01 14.03
C LYS A 55 -1.09 1.52 14.00
N LEU A 56 -2.05 0.70 14.46
CA LEU A 56 -1.95 -0.75 14.42
C LEU A 56 -2.75 -1.29 13.24
N ILE A 57 -2.12 -2.12 12.43
CA ILE A 57 -2.76 -2.81 11.31
C ILE A 57 -2.66 -4.30 11.61
N CYS A 58 -3.83 -4.94 11.78
CA CYS A 58 -3.95 -6.37 12.01
C CYS A 58 -4.40 -7.03 10.71
N GLU A 59 -3.69 -8.05 10.28
CA GLU A 59 -4.00 -8.81 9.07
C GLU A 59 -4.04 -10.31 9.40
N SER A 60 -5.03 -11.00 8.88
CA SER A 60 -5.11 -12.46 8.94
C SER A 60 -5.07 -13.04 7.54
N LEU A 61 -4.40 -14.16 7.38
CA LEU A 61 -4.39 -14.94 6.15
C LEU A 61 -5.41 -16.08 6.27
N GLN A 62 -6.19 -16.28 5.23
CA GLN A 62 -7.12 -17.38 5.12
C GLN A 62 -6.75 -18.25 3.93
N ASP A 63 -6.54 -19.55 4.19
CA ASP A 63 -6.40 -20.53 3.13
C ASP A 63 -7.78 -20.88 2.58
N ILE A 64 -7.97 -20.65 1.29
CA ILE A 64 -9.23 -20.90 0.61
C ILE A 64 -9.06 -22.13 -0.28
N GLN A 65 -9.92 -23.13 -0.06
CA GLN A 65 -9.98 -24.32 -0.91
C GLN A 65 -11.06 -24.13 -1.98
N MET A 66 -10.69 -24.31 -3.23
CA MET A 66 -11.58 -24.22 -4.38
C MET A 66 -11.57 -25.55 -5.14
N ILE A 67 -12.75 -26.03 -5.50
CA ILE A 67 -12.87 -27.23 -6.32
C ILE A 67 -12.73 -26.84 -7.79
N THR A 68 -11.72 -27.36 -8.46
CA THR A 68 -11.41 -27.07 -9.87
C THR A 68 -11.75 -28.23 -10.81
N GLY A 69 -12.01 -29.42 -10.26
CA GLY A 69 -12.35 -30.60 -11.01
C GLY A 69 -12.91 -31.71 -10.11
N VAL A 70 -13.51 -32.69 -10.74
CA VAL A 70 -14.01 -33.91 -10.08
C VAL A 70 -13.30 -35.09 -10.71
N ASP A 71 -12.84 -36.04 -9.89
CA ASP A 71 -12.31 -37.29 -10.37
C ASP A 71 -13.45 -38.14 -10.95
N GLU A 72 -13.43 -38.34 -12.25
CA GLU A 72 -14.40 -39.19 -12.94
C GLU A 72 -14.09 -40.66 -12.57
N THR A 73 -14.92 -41.23 -11.71
CA THR A 73 -14.93 -42.69 -11.54
C THR A 73 -15.67 -43.37 -12.70
N GLU A 74 -15.21 -44.54 -13.15
CA GLU A 74 -15.58 -45.27 -14.37
C GLU A 74 -17.08 -45.53 -14.59
N ASN A 75 -18.02 -44.78 -14.19
CA ASN A 75 -19.45 -44.97 -14.49
C ASN A 75 -20.37 -43.84 -14.05
N THR A 76 -19.85 -42.62 -13.87
CA THR A 76 -20.67 -41.52 -13.39
C THR A 76 -20.81 -40.40 -14.45
N ASP A 77 -22.06 -40.16 -14.88
CA ASP A 77 -22.40 -39.01 -15.78
C ASP A 77 -22.45 -37.72 -15.00
N ILE A 78 -21.29 -37.25 -14.50
CA ILE A 78 -21.21 -35.99 -13.75
C ILE A 78 -21.08 -34.84 -14.72
N GLN A 79 -22.01 -33.89 -14.62
CA GLN A 79 -21.97 -32.62 -15.34
C GLN A 79 -21.40 -31.50 -14.45
N GLN A 80 -20.50 -30.70 -14.98
CA GLN A 80 -19.80 -29.66 -14.24
C GLN A 80 -20.01 -28.31 -14.95
N LEU A 81 -20.56 -27.33 -14.26
CA LEU A 81 -20.60 -25.95 -14.73
C LEU A 81 -19.34 -25.25 -14.19
N LYS A 82 -18.48 -24.82 -15.09
CA LYS A 82 -17.28 -24.06 -14.73
C LYS A 82 -17.47 -22.57 -14.96
N GLU A 83 -16.90 -21.79 -14.08
CA GLU A 83 -16.78 -20.35 -14.23
C GLU A 83 -15.35 -19.90 -14.00
N GLU A 84 -14.92 -18.87 -14.72
CA GLU A 84 -13.61 -18.23 -14.50
C GLU A 84 -13.72 -17.25 -13.34
N LEU A 85 -12.93 -17.49 -12.30
CA LEU A 85 -12.86 -16.65 -11.12
C LEU A 85 -11.55 -15.87 -11.14
N GLU A 86 -11.65 -14.53 -11.12
CA GLU A 86 -10.50 -13.63 -11.02
C GLU A 86 -10.38 -13.10 -9.59
N PHE A 87 -9.20 -13.23 -9.00
CA PHE A 87 -8.91 -12.76 -7.66
C PHE A 87 -7.43 -12.45 -7.45
N VAL A 88 -7.11 -11.73 -6.38
CA VAL A 88 -5.74 -11.43 -5.97
C VAL A 88 -5.35 -12.28 -4.79
N GLN A 89 -4.18 -12.91 -4.89
CA GLN A 89 -3.54 -13.68 -3.83
C GLN A 89 -2.36 -12.90 -3.27
N LEU A 90 -2.20 -12.87 -1.94
CA LEU A 90 -0.94 -12.45 -1.32
C LEU A 90 0.06 -13.60 -1.49
N ALA A 91 1.02 -13.42 -2.38
CA ALA A 91 2.03 -14.44 -2.70
C ALA A 91 3.22 -14.36 -1.76
N VAL A 92 3.62 -13.14 -1.38
CA VAL A 92 4.76 -12.89 -0.49
C VAL A 92 4.37 -11.86 0.57
N ASN A 93 4.78 -12.12 1.81
CA ASN A 93 4.73 -11.20 2.93
C ASN A 93 6.01 -11.38 3.73
N GLN A 94 6.96 -10.46 3.56
CA GLN A 94 8.29 -10.55 4.17
C GLN A 94 8.69 -9.21 4.76
N ARG A 95 9.33 -9.24 5.94
CA ARG A 95 9.92 -8.09 6.58
C ARG A 95 11.43 -8.28 6.67
N ASP A 96 12.17 -7.23 6.27
CA ASP A 96 13.63 -7.24 6.27
C ASP A 96 14.20 -5.84 6.47
N ASN A 97 15.49 -5.74 6.77
CA ASN A 97 16.18 -4.49 6.95
C ASN A 97 17.09 -4.18 5.76
N PHE A 98 16.94 -3.00 5.20
CA PHE A 98 17.82 -2.49 4.16
C PHE A 98 18.75 -1.41 4.73
N ARG A 99 20.06 -1.56 4.52
CA ARG A 99 21.07 -0.65 5.03
C ARG A 99 21.71 0.14 3.91
N ILE A 100 21.60 1.47 4.02
CA ILE A 100 22.19 2.43 3.10
C ILE A 100 23.43 3.01 3.74
N ARG A 101 24.54 3.09 3.00
CA ARG A 101 25.79 3.71 3.44
C ARG A 101 26.31 4.60 2.34
N GLU A 102 26.39 5.89 2.64
CA GLU A 102 26.87 6.90 1.71
C GLU A 102 27.95 7.76 2.37
N ASN A 103 28.87 8.25 1.55
CA ASN A 103 29.87 9.22 1.97
C ASN A 103 29.73 10.45 1.10
N VAL A 104 29.63 11.60 1.74
CA VAL A 104 29.54 12.90 1.06
C VAL A 104 30.62 13.82 1.57
N SER A 105 31.25 14.58 0.68
CA SER A 105 32.35 15.48 1.03
C SER A 105 31.88 16.93 1.04
N LEU A 106 32.39 17.73 1.98
CA LEU A 106 32.16 19.16 2.01
C LEU A 106 32.78 19.84 0.78
N PRO A 107 32.09 20.83 0.17
CA PRO A 107 32.69 21.65 -0.88
C PRO A 107 33.93 22.39 -0.38
N ALA A 108 34.91 22.63 -1.27
CA ALA A 108 36.18 23.25 -0.93
C ALA A 108 36.08 24.63 -0.24
N GLY A 109 34.97 25.36 -0.45
CA GLY A 109 34.72 26.67 0.17
C GLY A 109 34.17 26.63 1.60
N LYS A 110 33.88 25.43 2.13
CA LYS A 110 33.40 25.24 3.50
C LYS A 110 34.57 24.89 4.43
N PRO A 111 34.61 25.41 5.69
CA PRO A 111 35.62 24.98 6.67
C PRO A 111 35.42 23.52 7.06
N GLU A 112 36.51 22.87 7.46
CA GLU A 112 36.44 21.51 8.01
C GLU A 112 35.57 21.43 9.28
N ILE A 113 35.02 20.25 9.52
CA ILE A 113 34.13 19.97 10.64
C ILE A 113 34.93 19.78 11.93
N GLN A 114 34.59 20.59 12.92
CA GLN A 114 35.10 20.37 14.29
C GLN A 114 34.12 19.51 15.09
N GLU A 115 32.80 19.72 14.93
CA GLU A 115 31.74 18.97 15.61
C GLU A 115 30.43 19.13 14.84
N ILE A 116 29.73 18.02 14.58
CA ILE A 116 28.37 18.04 14.06
C ILE A 116 27.40 18.29 15.22
N ILE A 117 26.72 19.43 15.21
CA ILE A 117 25.78 19.83 16.27
C ILE A 117 24.35 19.39 16.00
N TRP A 118 23.94 19.27 14.71
CA TRP A 118 22.63 18.76 14.31
C TRP A 118 22.73 18.11 12.93
N ASP A 119 22.02 17.01 12.77
CA ASP A 119 21.90 16.29 11.51
C ASP A 119 20.44 15.93 11.23
N ASP A 120 20.07 15.98 9.97
CA ASP A 120 18.80 15.46 9.47
C ASP A 120 19.06 14.66 8.19
N VAL A 121 18.44 13.48 8.12
CA VAL A 121 18.52 12.61 6.94
C VAL A 121 17.16 12.02 6.68
N ASP A 122 16.68 12.21 5.46
CA ASP A 122 15.40 11.70 5.00
C ASP A 122 15.58 10.89 3.72
N VAL A 123 14.68 9.92 3.51
CA VAL A 123 14.64 9.09 2.31
C VAL A 123 13.56 9.59 1.38
N ARG A 124 13.97 9.97 0.17
CA ARG A 124 13.08 10.50 -0.83
C ARG A 124 13.10 9.68 -2.11
N ASN A 125 12.06 9.85 -2.92
CA ASN A 125 11.97 9.22 -4.25
C ASN A 125 12.21 7.72 -4.25
N LEU A 126 11.88 7.03 -3.12
CA LEU A 126 12.07 5.59 -3.06
C LEU A 126 11.23 4.90 -4.13
N ASN A 127 11.90 4.25 -5.05
CA ASN A 127 11.32 3.42 -6.10
C ASN A 127 11.64 1.96 -5.81
N THR A 128 10.64 1.11 -5.88
CA THR A 128 10.78 -0.32 -5.63
C THR A 128 10.25 -1.11 -6.80
N ARG A 129 10.98 -2.15 -7.21
CA ARG A 129 10.60 -3.03 -8.30
C ARG A 129 10.92 -4.48 -7.95
N LEU A 130 9.93 -5.36 -8.07
CA LEU A 130 10.15 -6.79 -7.94
C LEU A 130 10.97 -7.34 -9.11
N ALA A 131 11.79 -8.31 -8.78
CA ALA A 131 12.56 -9.14 -9.71
C ALA A 131 12.40 -10.61 -9.24
N ASP A 132 12.97 -11.55 -9.98
CA ASP A 132 12.96 -12.96 -9.57
C ASP A 132 13.71 -13.10 -8.25
N ASP A 133 13.02 -13.61 -7.22
CA ASP A 133 13.48 -13.79 -5.85
C ASP A 133 14.11 -12.53 -5.21
N GLY A 134 13.69 -11.33 -5.62
CA GLY A 134 14.25 -10.10 -5.09
C GLY A 134 13.44 -8.84 -5.28
N LEU A 135 13.76 -7.83 -4.46
CA LEU A 135 13.24 -6.47 -4.57
C LEU A 135 14.41 -5.51 -4.86
N LYS A 136 14.37 -4.84 -5.99
CA LYS A 136 15.29 -3.75 -6.31
C LYS A 136 14.78 -2.46 -5.71
N LEU A 137 15.69 -1.68 -5.12
CA LEU A 137 15.42 -0.40 -4.49
C LEU A 137 16.34 0.66 -5.11
N ALA A 138 15.80 1.83 -5.36
CA ALA A 138 16.57 3.02 -5.72
C ALA A 138 15.89 4.24 -5.10
N GLY A 139 16.67 5.20 -4.66
CA GLY A 139 16.13 6.41 -4.03
C GLY A 139 17.23 7.42 -3.74
N ASP A 140 16.86 8.46 -3.03
CA ASP A 140 17.72 9.55 -2.64
C ASP A 140 17.74 9.70 -1.12
N LEU A 141 18.92 9.98 -0.55
CA LEU A 141 19.09 10.46 0.80
C LEU A 141 19.25 11.98 0.73
N ASP A 142 18.30 12.72 1.28
CA ASP A 142 18.47 14.14 1.55
C ASP A 142 19.21 14.27 2.89
N ILE A 143 20.40 14.83 2.85
CA ILE A 143 21.33 14.91 3.98
C ILE A 143 21.53 16.36 4.33
N PHE A 144 21.21 16.72 5.56
CA PHE A 144 21.51 18.01 6.15
C PHE A 144 22.38 17.86 7.38
N VAL A 145 23.45 18.65 7.47
CA VAL A 145 24.29 18.74 8.66
C VAL A 145 24.53 20.19 9.04
N MET A 146 24.40 20.49 10.31
CA MET A 146 24.82 21.73 10.92
C MET A 146 26.00 21.43 11.83
N TYR A 147 27.08 22.17 11.67
CA TYR A 147 28.34 21.89 12.35
C TYR A 147 29.10 23.14 12.78
N ILE A 148 30.02 22.98 13.71
CA ILE A 148 31.00 23.99 14.06
C ILE A 148 32.19 23.82 13.13
N GLY A 149 32.51 24.84 12.36
CA GLY A 149 33.68 24.86 11.48
C GLY A 149 34.97 25.13 12.24
N ASN A 150 36.10 24.56 11.77
CA ASN A 150 37.42 24.88 12.27
C ASN A 150 37.82 26.30 11.80
N GLY A 151 38.13 27.21 12.74
CA GLY A 151 38.48 28.62 12.46
C GLY A 151 38.13 29.54 13.62
N GLU A 152 38.09 30.87 13.36
CA GLU A 152 37.82 31.86 14.42
C GLU A 152 36.46 31.60 15.09
N ALA A 153 36.54 31.33 16.40
CA ALA A 153 35.50 31.22 17.41
C ALA A 153 34.08 30.86 16.92
N GLY A 154 33.84 29.54 16.76
CA GLY A 154 32.47 29.02 16.84
C GLY A 154 31.49 29.37 15.70
N ASN A 155 31.97 29.55 14.48
CA ASN A 155 31.11 29.78 13.33
C ASN A 155 30.26 28.55 13.00
N VAL A 156 28.97 28.63 13.27
CA VAL A 156 28.01 27.62 12.86
C VAL A 156 27.92 27.63 11.34
N GLN A 157 28.15 26.50 10.76
CA GLN A 157 28.04 26.22 9.34
C GLN A 157 26.97 25.16 9.09
N TRP A 158 26.48 25.07 7.86
CA TRP A 158 25.60 23.98 7.44
C TRP A 158 25.94 23.53 6.02
N TYR A 159 25.58 22.30 5.74
CA TYR A 159 25.70 21.72 4.41
C TYR A 159 24.48 20.85 4.14
N GLU A 160 23.92 21.02 2.96
CA GLU A 160 22.81 20.23 2.45
C GLU A 160 23.23 19.58 1.15
N THR A 161 22.93 18.31 0.99
CA THR A 161 23.23 17.55 -0.21
C THR A 161 22.27 16.38 -0.36
N THR A 162 22.19 15.85 -1.59
CA THR A 162 21.43 14.65 -1.89
C THR A 162 22.37 13.58 -2.42
N ALA A 163 22.31 12.40 -1.86
CA ALA A 163 23.04 11.22 -2.32
C ALA A 163 22.08 10.16 -2.83
N SER A 164 22.23 9.74 -4.08
CA SER A 164 21.40 8.66 -4.65
C SER A 164 21.95 7.30 -4.24
N PHE A 165 21.06 6.37 -3.88
CA PHE A 165 21.42 5.00 -3.52
C PHE A 165 20.65 3.99 -4.37
N GLU A 166 21.26 2.81 -4.54
CA GLU A 166 20.65 1.65 -5.16
C GLU A 166 20.99 0.39 -4.37
N GLY A 167 20.09 -0.60 -4.42
CA GLY A 167 20.34 -1.89 -3.78
C GLY A 167 19.26 -2.91 -4.07
N SER A 168 19.39 -4.05 -3.42
CA SER A 168 18.42 -5.13 -3.52
C SER A 168 18.25 -5.86 -2.19
N LEU A 169 17.04 -6.39 -1.98
CA LEU A 169 16.71 -7.33 -0.93
C LEU A 169 16.35 -8.68 -1.54
N ASP A 170 16.74 -9.76 -0.88
CA ASP A 170 16.36 -11.11 -1.26
C ASP A 170 14.93 -11.38 -0.74
N ILE A 171 14.00 -11.57 -1.65
CA ILE A 171 12.59 -11.81 -1.37
C ILE A 171 12.19 -13.12 -2.04
N SER A 172 12.20 -14.20 -1.29
CA SER A 172 11.92 -15.54 -1.84
C SER A 172 10.49 -15.67 -2.37
N GLY A 173 10.36 -16.25 -3.56
CA GLY A 173 9.07 -16.58 -4.18
C GLY A 173 8.39 -15.41 -4.89
N CYS A 174 9.02 -14.24 -5.00
CA CYS A 174 8.51 -13.18 -5.85
C CYS A 174 9.05 -13.24 -7.29
N ASN A 175 8.34 -12.61 -8.20
CA ASN A 175 8.76 -12.41 -9.58
C ASN A 175 8.36 -11.01 -10.08
N ALA A 176 8.82 -10.67 -11.29
CA ALA A 176 8.65 -9.35 -11.87
C ALA A 176 7.19 -9.00 -12.25
N ASP A 177 6.32 -10.00 -12.38
CA ASP A 177 4.92 -9.82 -12.79
C ASP A 177 3.99 -9.56 -11.59
N MET A 178 4.48 -9.81 -10.38
CA MET A 178 3.73 -9.54 -9.16
C MET A 178 3.65 -8.04 -8.85
N ILE A 179 2.64 -7.66 -8.09
CA ILE A 179 2.32 -6.27 -7.73
C ILE A 179 2.94 -5.97 -6.37
N PRO A 180 3.97 -5.12 -6.29
CA PRO A 180 4.60 -4.77 -5.02
C PRO A 180 3.74 -3.79 -4.22
N TYR A 181 3.71 -4.01 -2.91
CA TYR A 181 3.28 -3.04 -1.93
C TYR A 181 4.31 -3.00 -0.80
N VAL A 182 5.11 -1.95 -0.78
CA VAL A 182 6.28 -1.85 0.10
C VAL A 182 6.10 -0.70 1.08
N ASN A 183 6.17 -1.01 2.38
CA ASN A 183 6.25 -0.02 3.45
C ASN A 183 7.68 0.05 3.97
N PHE A 184 8.11 1.22 4.41
CA PHE A 184 9.40 1.35 5.08
C PHE A 184 9.34 2.37 6.22
N GLN A 185 10.25 2.20 7.17
CA GLN A 185 10.49 3.14 8.27
C GLN A 185 12.00 3.24 8.52
N ILE A 186 12.48 4.45 8.81
CA ILE A 186 13.86 4.63 9.27
C ILE A 186 13.92 4.21 10.74
N ILE A 187 14.64 3.12 11.03
CA ILE A 187 14.80 2.59 12.39
C ILE A 187 16.19 2.91 12.99
N GLY A 188 17.12 3.34 12.17
CA GLY A 188 18.46 3.73 12.59
C GLY A 188 19.05 4.77 11.66
N LYS A 189 19.73 5.74 12.25
CA LYS A 189 20.44 6.80 11.54
C LYS A 189 21.73 7.12 12.26
N THR A 190 22.83 7.18 11.52
CA THR A 190 24.15 7.61 12.03
C THR A 190 24.78 8.55 11.02
N VAL A 191 25.24 9.70 11.50
CA VAL A 191 25.97 10.71 10.72
C VAL A 191 27.22 11.06 11.46
N GLU A 192 28.38 10.81 10.85
CA GLU A 192 29.69 10.98 11.48
C GLU A 192 30.64 11.73 10.55
N GLU A 193 31.43 12.64 11.11
CA GLU A 193 32.56 13.24 10.40
C GLU A 193 33.68 12.23 10.22
N ARG A 194 34.36 12.31 9.09
CA ARG A 194 35.55 11.53 8.79
C ARG A 194 36.63 12.38 8.12
N PRO A 195 37.91 12.03 8.36
CA PRO A 195 38.98 12.66 7.63
C PRO A 195 38.92 12.26 6.14
N ASP A 196 39.18 13.23 5.27
CA ASP A 196 39.41 13.03 3.85
C ASP A 196 40.84 12.48 3.59
N LEU A 197 41.23 12.42 2.31
CA LEU A 197 42.55 11.93 1.91
C LEU A 197 43.70 12.80 2.41
N ASP A 198 43.47 14.08 2.69
CA ASP A 198 44.46 15.03 3.21
C ASP A 198 44.50 15.06 4.75
N GLY A 199 43.61 14.31 5.41
CA GLY A 199 43.48 14.17 6.86
C GLY A 199 42.64 15.26 7.51
N GLU A 200 41.95 16.09 6.72
CA GLU A 200 41.00 17.09 7.18
C GLU A 200 39.62 16.48 7.38
N ASN A 201 38.89 16.84 8.44
CA ASN A 201 37.52 16.38 8.69
C ASN A 201 36.50 17.05 7.70
N ARG A 202 36.48 16.57 6.50
CA ARG A 202 35.65 17.10 5.40
C ARG A 202 34.66 16.09 4.84
N ASP A 203 34.81 14.83 5.15
CA ASP A 203 33.90 13.78 4.74
C ASP A 203 32.85 13.52 5.81
N ILE A 204 31.63 13.22 5.38
CA ILE A 204 30.48 12.88 6.21
C ILE A 204 30.04 11.48 5.82
N ALA A 205 30.20 10.53 6.75
CA ALA A 205 29.67 9.18 6.57
C ALA A 205 28.23 9.12 7.09
N VAL A 206 27.33 8.68 6.25
CA VAL A 206 25.91 8.54 6.57
C VAL A 206 25.51 7.07 6.47
N GLU A 207 24.96 6.53 7.55
CA GLU A 207 24.35 5.20 7.56
C GLU A 207 22.89 5.32 7.96
N VAL A 208 21.99 4.75 7.13
CA VAL A 208 20.56 4.68 7.39
C VAL A 208 20.10 3.23 7.31
N VAL A 209 19.31 2.81 8.28
CA VAL A 209 18.70 1.47 8.30
C VAL A 209 17.20 1.62 8.11
N LEU A 210 16.70 1.05 7.05
CA LEU A 210 15.27 0.96 6.74
C LEU A 210 14.73 -0.39 7.18
N ASP A 211 13.65 -0.38 7.93
CA ASP A 211 12.81 -1.55 8.17
C ASP A 211 11.78 -1.61 7.04
N MET A 212 11.86 -2.65 6.24
CA MET A 212 11.07 -2.85 5.03
C MET A 212 10.00 -3.91 5.26
N ASP A 213 8.74 -3.56 5.04
CA ASP A 213 7.60 -4.49 5.01
C ASP A 213 7.17 -4.65 3.53
N VAL A 214 7.44 -5.82 2.98
CA VAL A 214 7.29 -6.13 1.55
C VAL A 214 6.16 -7.13 1.36
N LYS A 215 5.14 -6.71 0.63
CA LYS A 215 4.05 -7.57 0.16
C LYS A 215 4.08 -7.63 -1.36
N ALA A 216 3.93 -8.84 -1.90
CA ALA A 216 3.75 -9.05 -3.32
C ALA A 216 2.41 -9.75 -3.57
N TYR A 217 1.59 -9.14 -4.39
CA TYR A 217 0.29 -9.67 -4.78
C TYR A 217 0.37 -10.24 -6.19
N GLU A 218 -0.37 -11.33 -6.41
CA GLU A 218 -0.49 -11.98 -7.71
C GLU A 218 -1.95 -12.03 -8.14
N GLU A 219 -2.24 -11.58 -9.35
CA GLU A 219 -3.56 -11.75 -9.96
C GLU A 219 -3.69 -13.17 -10.49
N ARG A 220 -4.72 -13.86 -10.07
CA ARG A 220 -4.99 -15.25 -10.45
C ARG A 220 -6.33 -15.35 -11.17
N LYS A 221 -6.33 -16.17 -12.21
CA LYS A 221 -7.53 -16.64 -12.90
C LYS A 221 -7.61 -18.15 -12.73
N LYS A 222 -8.73 -18.63 -12.24
CA LYS A 222 -8.95 -20.05 -12.01
C LYS A 222 -10.33 -20.44 -12.50
N ASP A 223 -10.39 -21.53 -13.28
CA ASP A 223 -11.64 -22.20 -13.56
C ASP A 223 -12.04 -22.99 -12.33
N VAL A 224 -13.16 -22.64 -11.74
CA VAL A 224 -13.74 -23.30 -10.57
C VAL A 224 -15.08 -23.91 -10.93
N ILE A 225 -15.50 -24.94 -10.23
CA ILE A 225 -16.82 -25.55 -10.42
C ILE A 225 -17.84 -24.71 -9.69
N ALA A 226 -18.69 -24.03 -10.47
CA ALA A 226 -19.79 -23.20 -9.96
C ALA A 226 -21.01 -24.03 -9.56
N ASP A 227 -21.30 -25.12 -10.30
CA ASP A 227 -22.36 -26.05 -9.99
C ASP A 227 -22.05 -27.43 -10.57
N ILE A 228 -22.68 -28.47 -10.00
CA ILE A 228 -22.48 -29.85 -10.39
C ILE A 228 -23.79 -30.64 -10.24
N TYR A 229 -24.04 -31.57 -11.13
CA TYR A 229 -25.15 -32.53 -11.00
C TYR A 229 -24.85 -33.83 -11.77
N SER A 230 -25.60 -34.87 -11.47
CA SER A 230 -25.66 -36.11 -12.28
C SER A 230 -27.06 -36.30 -12.84
N PRO A 231 -27.24 -36.61 -14.13
CA PRO A 231 -28.54 -37.04 -14.66
C PRO A 231 -29.07 -38.33 -14.03
N SER A 232 -28.18 -39.20 -13.55
CA SER A 232 -28.53 -40.52 -13.09
C SER A 232 -28.62 -40.69 -11.58
N TYR A 233 -28.00 -39.76 -10.81
CA TYR A 233 -27.90 -39.86 -9.36
C TYR A 233 -28.22 -38.51 -8.70
N ASP A 234 -28.83 -38.55 -7.51
CA ASP A 234 -29.01 -37.37 -6.70
C ASP A 234 -27.67 -36.95 -6.09
N MET A 235 -27.44 -35.64 -6.03
CA MET A 235 -26.22 -35.03 -5.43
C MET A 235 -26.59 -34.08 -4.33
N GLU A 236 -25.95 -34.25 -3.18
CA GLU A 236 -25.96 -33.24 -2.10
C GLU A 236 -24.74 -32.37 -2.21
N ILE A 237 -24.98 -31.06 -2.32
CA ILE A 237 -23.92 -30.06 -2.48
C ILE A 237 -23.88 -29.18 -1.23
N GLU A 238 -22.71 -29.10 -0.61
CA GLU A 238 -22.43 -28.18 0.48
C GLU A 238 -21.64 -27.00 -0.07
N ASN A 239 -22.18 -25.80 0.05
CA ASN A 239 -21.50 -24.57 -0.32
C ASN A 239 -20.83 -23.91 0.88
N ALA A 240 -19.75 -23.20 0.64
CA ALA A 240 -19.11 -22.32 1.62
C ALA A 240 -18.95 -20.91 1.03
N ASP A 241 -19.35 -19.93 1.82
CA ASP A 241 -19.17 -18.54 1.47
C ASP A 241 -17.76 -18.10 1.86
N THR A 242 -17.11 -17.39 0.96
CA THR A 242 -15.73 -16.96 1.09
C THR A 242 -15.59 -15.52 0.62
N GLN A 243 -14.80 -14.75 1.33
CA GLN A 243 -14.44 -13.39 0.92
C GLN A 243 -13.20 -13.43 0.03
N LEU A 244 -13.35 -12.94 -1.18
CA LEU A 244 -12.27 -12.77 -2.15
C LEU A 244 -12.08 -11.30 -2.49
N ARG A 245 -10.92 -10.97 -3.05
CA ARG A 245 -10.65 -9.62 -3.51
C ARG A 245 -10.00 -9.59 -4.89
N CYS A 246 -10.34 -8.57 -5.67
CA CYS A 246 -9.68 -8.24 -6.94
C CYS A 246 -8.91 -6.93 -6.78
N LEU A 247 -7.81 -6.79 -7.51
CA LEU A 247 -7.15 -5.51 -7.66
C LEU A 247 -8.00 -4.61 -8.57
N VAL A 248 -8.23 -3.38 -8.12
CA VAL A 248 -8.92 -2.34 -8.90
C VAL A 248 -7.92 -1.37 -9.49
N VAL A 249 -7.03 -0.85 -8.63
CA VAL A 249 -6.04 0.16 -9.03
C VAL A 249 -4.75 -0.03 -8.23
N ARG A 250 -3.63 0.07 -8.91
CA ARG A 250 -2.29 0.29 -8.35
C ARG A 250 -1.70 1.51 -9.05
N ASN A 251 -1.60 2.62 -8.34
CA ASN A 251 -1.20 3.90 -8.93
C ASN A 251 -0.38 4.74 -7.95
N ASN A 252 0.35 5.70 -8.51
CA ASN A 252 1.03 6.75 -7.77
C ASN A 252 0.55 8.09 -8.30
N VAL A 253 -0.03 8.90 -7.41
CA VAL A 253 -0.57 10.24 -7.74
C VAL A 253 0.29 11.30 -7.07
N SER A 254 0.71 12.29 -7.84
CA SER A 254 1.50 13.41 -7.32
C SER A 254 0.69 14.70 -7.31
N SER A 255 0.74 15.42 -6.19
CA SER A 255 0.12 16.74 -5.99
C SER A 255 1.17 17.76 -5.61
N ARG A 256 1.17 18.92 -6.27
CA ARG A 256 2.05 20.04 -5.92
C ARG A 256 1.30 21.04 -5.08
N VAL A 257 1.90 21.41 -3.96
CA VAL A 257 1.34 22.36 -3.01
C VAL A 257 2.33 23.44 -2.63
N SER A 258 1.82 24.59 -2.26
CA SER A 258 2.65 25.68 -1.75
C SER A 258 1.93 26.42 -0.64
N GLY A 259 2.72 26.92 0.31
CA GLY A 259 2.25 27.76 1.41
C GLY A 259 3.16 28.98 1.58
N ASN A 260 2.57 30.09 2.01
CA ASN A 260 3.29 31.33 2.27
C ASN A 260 3.28 31.63 3.77
N LEU A 261 4.44 32.00 4.30
CA LEU A 261 4.65 32.39 5.68
C LEU A 261 5.15 33.82 5.73
N GLN A 262 4.47 34.67 6.50
CA GLN A 262 4.94 36.01 6.77
C GLN A 262 5.57 36.05 8.16
N LEU A 263 6.84 36.45 8.23
CA LEU A 263 7.51 36.63 9.50
C LEU A 263 7.25 38.07 10.01
N GLU A 264 6.96 38.19 11.30
CA GLU A 264 6.76 39.51 11.94
C GLU A 264 8.04 40.36 11.92
N ASN A 265 9.23 39.72 12.05
CA ASN A 265 10.55 40.37 12.10
C ASN A 265 11.44 39.88 10.95
N TYR A 266 10.96 39.95 9.70
CA TYR A 266 11.72 39.49 8.53
C TYR A 266 13.00 40.30 8.25
N ALA A 267 13.12 41.54 8.81
CA ALA A 267 14.29 42.38 8.62
C ALA A 267 15.61 41.75 9.14
N ASP A 268 15.49 40.86 10.12
CA ASP A 268 16.63 40.14 10.72
C ASP A 268 16.94 38.81 10.00
N LEU A 269 16.10 38.36 9.07
CA LEU A 269 16.28 37.09 8.39
C LEU A 269 17.36 37.19 7.32
N MET A 270 18.43 36.42 7.47
CA MET A 270 19.57 36.42 6.54
C MET A 270 19.43 35.35 5.48
N GLN A 271 19.18 34.08 5.91
CA GLN A 271 19.16 32.93 5.01
C GLN A 271 18.36 31.76 5.59
N ILE A 272 17.65 31.04 4.74
CA ILE A 272 17.09 29.71 5.08
C ILE A 272 18.24 28.71 5.04
N CYS A 273 18.35 27.89 6.06
CA CYS A 273 19.37 26.85 6.14
C CYS A 273 18.80 25.44 5.96
N ASN A 274 17.57 25.19 6.35
CA ASN A 274 16.90 23.90 6.11
C ASN A 274 15.38 24.03 6.08
N CYS A 275 14.73 23.09 5.42
CA CYS A 275 13.28 22.92 5.44
C CYS A 275 12.97 21.43 5.58
N THR A 276 12.28 21.05 6.64
CA THR A 276 11.81 19.68 6.85
C THR A 276 10.28 19.62 6.75
N ALA A 277 9.73 18.51 6.28
CA ALA A 277 8.30 18.36 6.23
C ALA A 277 7.86 16.91 6.51
N THR A 278 6.71 16.78 7.16
CA THR A 278 5.97 15.54 7.28
C THR A 278 4.63 15.68 6.58
N VAL A 279 4.11 14.57 6.06
CA VAL A 279 2.82 14.54 5.39
C VAL A 279 1.89 13.60 6.15
N GLN A 280 0.64 14.04 6.33
CA GLN A 280 -0.39 13.28 7.01
C GLN A 280 -1.68 13.29 6.19
N LEU A 281 -2.34 12.14 6.09
CA LEU A 281 -3.68 12.02 5.53
C LEU A 281 -4.69 12.28 6.65
N ASP A 282 -5.67 13.13 6.35
CA ASP A 282 -6.77 13.45 7.28
C ASP A 282 -8.02 12.63 6.94
N ASP A 283 -8.36 12.53 5.64
CA ASP A 283 -9.56 11.84 5.19
C ASP A 283 -9.40 11.26 3.78
N VAL A 284 -10.19 10.21 3.50
CA VAL A 284 -10.32 9.63 2.17
C VAL A 284 -11.79 9.38 1.89
N THR A 285 -12.34 10.09 0.91
CA THR A 285 -13.74 10.01 0.53
C THR A 285 -13.92 9.45 -0.87
N TYR A 286 -14.95 8.61 -1.06
CA TYR A 286 -15.38 8.19 -2.38
C TYR A 286 -16.42 9.15 -2.95
N LYS A 287 -16.17 9.71 -4.12
CA LYS A 287 -17.08 10.62 -4.83
C LYS A 287 -17.11 10.29 -6.32
N GLU A 288 -18.27 9.94 -6.86
CA GLU A 288 -18.53 9.81 -8.30
C GLU A 288 -17.52 8.97 -9.09
N GLY A 289 -17.06 7.85 -8.52
CA GLY A 289 -16.07 6.96 -9.18
C GLY A 289 -14.62 7.37 -8.92
N GLU A 290 -14.38 8.24 -7.96
CA GLU A 290 -13.04 8.68 -7.57
C GLU A 290 -12.84 8.57 -6.05
N LEU A 291 -11.62 8.17 -5.62
CA LEU A 291 -11.16 8.35 -4.25
C LEU A 291 -10.45 9.69 -4.16
N VAL A 292 -10.94 10.55 -3.30
CA VAL A 292 -10.32 11.83 -2.97
C VAL A 292 -9.64 11.70 -1.62
N ALA A 293 -8.31 11.79 -1.63
CA ALA A 293 -7.47 11.76 -0.43
C ALA A 293 -7.08 13.20 -0.08
N GLU A 294 -7.45 13.64 1.12
CA GLU A 294 -7.16 14.98 1.65
C GLU A 294 -6.24 14.87 2.85
N GLY A 295 -5.37 15.86 3.03
CA GLY A 295 -4.43 15.88 4.14
C GLY A 295 -3.60 17.15 4.19
N VAL A 296 -2.57 17.12 5.03
CA VAL A 296 -1.72 18.27 5.28
C VAL A 296 -0.24 17.93 5.18
N VAL A 297 0.53 18.89 4.68
CA VAL A 297 1.99 18.92 4.78
C VAL A 297 2.35 19.88 5.91
N SER A 298 2.96 19.35 6.97
CA SER A 298 3.46 20.08 8.11
C SER A 298 4.94 20.38 7.88
N ALA A 299 5.29 21.62 7.60
CA ALA A 299 6.64 22.02 7.25
C ALA A 299 7.27 22.96 8.31
N ASN A 300 8.53 22.67 8.63
CA ASN A 300 9.37 23.50 9.50
C ASN A 300 10.49 24.10 8.68
N VAL A 301 10.61 25.42 8.72
CA VAL A 301 11.68 26.15 8.04
C VAL A 301 12.64 26.70 9.09
N PHE A 302 13.92 26.33 8.97
CA PHE A 302 15.01 26.84 9.80
C PHE A 302 15.78 27.91 9.06
N TYR A 303 16.07 28.99 9.77
CA TYR A 303 16.75 30.14 9.19
C TYR A 303 17.73 30.79 10.15
N ILE A 304 18.68 31.52 9.58
CA ILE A 304 19.65 32.31 10.32
C ILE A 304 19.19 33.78 10.33
N THR A 305 19.40 34.42 11.47
CA THR A 305 19.10 35.85 11.67
C THR A 305 20.37 36.67 11.87
N SER A 306 20.29 37.98 11.67
CA SER A 306 21.35 38.94 11.98
C SER A 306 21.44 39.29 13.46
N SER A 307 20.54 38.76 14.30
CA SER A 307 20.49 39.04 15.73
C SER A 307 21.50 38.20 16.52
N ASP A 308 22.46 38.83 17.19
CA ASP A 308 23.41 38.14 18.07
C ASP A 308 22.76 37.46 19.26
N SER A 309 21.56 37.91 19.65
CA SER A 309 20.81 37.31 20.78
C SER A 309 20.01 36.06 20.39
N GLN A 310 19.61 35.98 19.12
CA GLN A 310 18.84 34.84 18.58
C GLN A 310 19.31 34.55 17.15
N PRO A 311 20.49 33.96 16.97
CA PRO A 311 21.09 33.75 15.65
C PRO A 311 20.37 32.70 14.79
N LEU A 312 19.56 31.82 15.39
CA LEU A 312 18.77 30.81 14.71
C LEU A 312 17.29 30.98 15.01
N GLY A 313 16.46 30.83 14.00
CA GLY A 313 15.03 30.83 14.12
C GLY A 313 14.38 29.63 13.38
N SER A 314 13.18 29.30 13.78
CA SER A 314 12.35 28.35 13.07
C SER A 314 10.92 28.84 12.97
N VAL A 315 10.26 28.48 11.89
CA VAL A 315 8.86 28.78 11.68
C VAL A 315 8.15 27.54 11.10
N HIS A 316 6.93 27.31 11.55
CA HIS A 316 6.11 26.18 11.16
C HIS A 316 4.94 26.63 10.29
N THR A 317 4.60 25.81 9.31
CA THR A 317 3.40 25.99 8.47
C THR A 317 2.71 24.69 8.19
N ILE A 318 1.41 24.78 7.96
CA ILE A 318 0.55 23.65 7.55
C ILE A 318 -0.01 23.99 6.17
N ILE A 319 0.23 23.12 5.20
CA ILE A 319 -0.18 23.30 3.81
C ILE A 319 -1.14 22.17 3.45
N PRO A 320 -2.41 22.46 3.17
CA PRO A 320 -3.36 21.43 2.77
C PRO A 320 -3.05 20.92 1.37
N PHE A 321 -3.32 19.62 1.15
CA PHE A 321 -3.26 18.99 -0.18
C PHE A 321 -4.48 18.12 -0.42
N ALA A 322 -4.77 17.87 -1.70
CA ALA A 322 -5.72 16.86 -2.14
C ALA A 322 -5.14 16.10 -3.33
N GLY A 323 -5.43 14.81 -3.38
CA GLY A 323 -5.09 13.94 -4.50
C GLY A 323 -6.28 13.07 -4.88
N THR A 324 -6.47 12.82 -6.17
CA THR A 324 -7.63 12.08 -6.68
C THR A 324 -7.17 10.85 -7.44
N VAL A 325 -7.78 9.71 -7.14
CA VAL A 325 -7.57 8.43 -7.83
C VAL A 325 -8.87 7.97 -8.45
N LYS A 326 -8.86 7.73 -9.76
CA LYS A 326 -10.04 7.22 -10.48
C LYS A 326 -10.25 5.74 -10.22
N ILE A 327 -11.50 5.38 -9.91
CA ILE A 327 -11.94 4.02 -9.63
C ILE A 327 -13.26 3.79 -10.35
N ASP A 328 -13.19 3.41 -11.61
CA ASP A 328 -14.39 3.24 -12.42
C ASP A 328 -15.13 1.94 -12.08
N GLY A 329 -16.46 2.02 -12.00
CA GLY A 329 -17.36 0.86 -11.99
C GLY A 329 -17.42 0.06 -10.68
N VAL A 330 -16.89 0.56 -9.58
CA VAL A 330 -16.87 -0.16 -8.28
C VAL A 330 -17.81 0.51 -7.26
N ARG A 331 -18.50 -0.31 -6.46
CA ARG A 331 -19.35 0.19 -5.37
C ARG A 331 -18.49 0.57 -4.15
N PRO A 332 -18.80 1.69 -3.48
CA PRO A 332 -17.99 2.18 -2.35
C PRO A 332 -17.96 1.24 -1.15
N ASP A 333 -19.01 0.48 -0.90
CA ASP A 333 -19.18 -0.44 0.21
C ASP A 333 -18.30 -1.70 0.11
N SER A 334 -17.77 -2.00 -1.07
CA SER A 334 -16.89 -3.15 -1.32
C SER A 334 -15.41 -2.78 -1.49
N LEU A 335 -15.06 -1.51 -1.30
CA LEU A 335 -13.69 -1.03 -1.49
C LEU A 335 -12.85 -1.19 -0.23
N GLU A 336 -11.66 -1.73 -0.42
CA GLU A 336 -10.56 -1.69 0.53
C GLU A 336 -9.39 -0.96 -0.11
N TYR A 337 -8.85 0.05 0.54
CA TYR A 337 -7.76 0.83 -0.02
C TYR A 337 -6.66 1.08 1.01
N ASN A 338 -5.45 1.21 0.50
CA ASN A 338 -4.32 1.68 1.28
C ASN A 338 -3.63 2.81 0.50
N ILE A 339 -3.47 3.95 1.15
CA ILE A 339 -2.88 5.16 0.57
C ILE A 339 -1.74 5.60 1.47
N LYS A 340 -0.53 5.69 0.90
CA LYS A 340 0.66 6.14 1.59
C LYS A 340 1.09 7.49 1.04
N PRO A 341 0.98 8.56 1.83
CA PRO A 341 1.52 9.84 1.45
C PRO A 341 3.03 9.89 1.71
N SER A 342 3.78 10.55 0.84
CA SER A 342 5.19 10.84 1.02
C SER A 342 5.54 12.21 0.42
N VAL A 343 6.55 12.88 1.00
CA VAL A 343 7.11 14.12 0.44
C VAL A 343 8.19 13.73 -0.56
N GLN A 344 8.04 14.13 -1.83
CA GLN A 344 9.04 13.89 -2.87
C GLN A 344 10.02 15.05 -3.03
N GLN A 345 9.49 16.26 -3.07
CA GLN A 345 10.27 17.47 -3.21
C GLN A 345 9.83 18.48 -2.16
N LEU A 346 10.79 19.16 -1.56
CA LEU A 346 10.55 20.20 -0.59
C LEU A 346 11.55 21.34 -0.82
N SER A 347 11.06 22.56 -0.85
CA SER A 347 11.92 23.74 -0.94
C SER A 347 11.30 24.90 -0.20
N ALA A 348 12.12 25.72 0.41
CA ALA A 348 11.71 26.98 1.02
C ALA A 348 12.55 28.11 0.46
N THR A 349 11.91 29.17 0.02
CA THR A 349 12.57 30.36 -0.56
C THR A 349 12.01 31.65 0.03
N ILE A 350 12.85 32.68 0.13
CA ILE A 350 12.43 33.99 0.59
C ILE A 350 12.22 34.87 -0.62
N ASN A 351 11.07 35.54 -0.69
CA ASN A 351 10.83 36.56 -1.70
C ASN A 351 11.27 37.95 -1.22
N SER A 352 11.27 38.94 -2.14
CA SER A 352 11.69 40.31 -1.86
C SER A 352 10.82 41.06 -0.83
N ALA A 353 9.66 40.52 -0.47
CA ALA A 353 8.77 41.12 0.54
C ALA A 353 8.95 40.46 1.93
N GLY A 354 9.94 39.57 2.12
CA GLY A 354 10.19 38.88 3.37
C GLY A 354 9.21 37.73 3.66
N VAL A 355 8.49 37.28 2.63
CA VAL A 355 7.61 36.11 2.73
C VAL A 355 8.41 34.88 2.40
N ILE A 356 8.34 33.87 3.26
CA ILE A 356 8.89 32.57 2.99
C ILE A 356 7.82 31.77 2.21
N GLU A 357 8.15 31.35 1.01
CA GLU A 357 7.34 30.43 0.20
C GLU A 357 7.88 29.01 0.36
N VAL A 358 7.04 28.10 0.88
CA VAL A 358 7.34 26.66 0.97
C VAL A 358 6.62 25.97 -0.17
N LYS A 359 7.35 25.20 -0.96
CA LYS A 359 6.81 24.35 -2.05
C LYS A 359 7.09 22.90 -1.75
N SER A 360 6.07 22.07 -1.91
CA SER A 360 6.20 20.62 -1.74
C SER A 360 5.51 19.87 -2.87
N SER A 361 6.08 18.71 -3.23
CA SER A 361 5.42 17.71 -4.05
C SER A 361 5.10 16.51 -3.17
N VAL A 362 3.82 16.23 -3.02
CA VAL A 362 3.30 15.07 -2.27
C VAL A 362 2.99 13.95 -3.24
N SER A 363 3.51 12.77 -2.97
CA SER A 363 3.16 11.54 -3.69
C SER A 363 2.23 10.70 -2.83
N LEU A 364 1.18 10.18 -3.44
CA LEU A 364 0.25 9.22 -2.86
C LEU A 364 0.48 7.88 -3.56
N ASP A 365 1.05 6.92 -2.85
CA ASP A 365 1.18 5.54 -3.32
C ASP A 365 -0.10 4.79 -2.95
N VAL A 366 -0.87 4.36 -3.96
CA VAL A 366 -2.24 3.90 -3.80
C VAL A 366 -2.40 2.48 -4.32
N ILE A 367 -2.97 1.62 -3.48
CA ILE A 367 -3.49 0.32 -3.88
C ILE A 367 -4.95 0.19 -3.44
N VAL A 368 -5.81 -0.25 -4.35
CA VAL A 368 -7.24 -0.39 -4.11
C VAL A 368 -7.69 -1.77 -4.53
N PHE A 369 -8.40 -2.43 -3.64
CA PHE A 369 -9.03 -3.73 -3.87
C PHE A 369 -10.55 -3.59 -3.82
N ARG A 370 -11.24 -4.48 -4.50
CA ARG A 370 -12.66 -4.73 -4.36
C ARG A 370 -12.88 -6.08 -3.70
N ASN A 371 -13.52 -6.07 -2.56
CA ASN A 371 -13.93 -7.29 -1.87
C ASN A 371 -15.27 -7.78 -2.44
N PHE A 372 -15.41 -9.09 -2.61
CA PHE A 372 -16.65 -9.72 -3.03
C PHE A 372 -16.84 -11.09 -2.36
N GLU A 373 -18.09 -11.45 -2.16
CA GLU A 373 -18.46 -12.76 -1.65
C GLU A 373 -18.52 -13.76 -2.80
N TYR A 374 -17.90 -14.91 -2.60
CA TYR A 374 -17.96 -16.05 -3.50
C TYR A 374 -18.52 -17.24 -2.74
N SER A 375 -19.63 -17.81 -3.25
CA SER A 375 -20.24 -19.01 -2.71
C SER A 375 -19.82 -20.21 -3.56
N GLY A 376 -18.74 -20.85 -3.17
CA GLY A 376 -18.16 -22.00 -3.87
C GLY A 376 -18.61 -23.34 -3.30
N ILE A 377 -18.51 -24.39 -4.11
CA ILE A 377 -18.76 -25.75 -3.66
C ILE A 377 -17.62 -26.17 -2.72
N LYS A 378 -17.95 -26.52 -1.49
CA LYS A 378 -17.02 -27.07 -0.49
C LYS A 378 -16.91 -28.58 -0.60
N SER A 379 -18.04 -29.28 -0.77
CA SER A 379 -18.10 -30.69 -0.96
C SER A 379 -19.36 -31.08 -1.74
N ALA A 380 -19.28 -32.20 -2.46
CA ALA A 380 -20.42 -32.80 -3.15
C ALA A 380 -20.43 -34.31 -2.93
N TYR A 381 -21.56 -34.83 -2.55
CA TYR A 381 -21.76 -36.24 -2.31
C TYR A 381 -22.81 -36.78 -3.26
N MET A 382 -22.51 -37.90 -3.92
CA MET A 382 -23.43 -38.56 -4.82
C MET A 382 -24.14 -39.67 -4.06
N SER A 383 -25.47 -39.82 -4.25
CA SER A 383 -26.26 -40.90 -3.71
C SER A 383 -25.79 -42.25 -4.27
N GLU A 384 -25.82 -43.30 -3.45
CA GLU A 384 -25.54 -44.66 -3.89
C GLU A 384 -26.65 -45.25 -4.80
N GLU A 385 -27.88 -44.72 -4.65
CA GLU A 385 -29.04 -45.18 -5.42
C GLU A 385 -29.28 -44.24 -6.61
N LYS A 386 -29.65 -44.86 -7.77
CA LYS A 386 -30.04 -44.11 -8.96
C LYS A 386 -31.36 -43.39 -8.74
N CYS A 387 -31.49 -42.22 -9.33
CA CYS A 387 -32.76 -41.47 -9.36
C CYS A 387 -33.89 -42.32 -9.94
N ASP A 388 -35.04 -42.37 -9.26
CA ASP A 388 -36.24 -43.01 -9.81
C ASP A 388 -36.90 -42.10 -10.88
N LEU A 389 -36.43 -42.24 -12.10
CA LEU A 389 -36.95 -41.49 -13.24
C LEU A 389 -38.15 -42.18 -13.90
N SER A 390 -38.69 -43.28 -13.34
CA SER A 390 -39.79 -44.03 -13.94
C SER A 390 -41.07 -43.22 -14.09
N LYS A 391 -41.28 -42.23 -13.25
CA LYS A 391 -42.44 -41.31 -13.27
C LYS A 391 -42.29 -40.13 -14.24
N MET A 392 -41.09 -39.89 -14.78
CA MET A 392 -40.84 -38.83 -15.74
C MET A 392 -41.14 -39.29 -17.17
N PRO A 393 -41.79 -38.47 -18.00
CA PRO A 393 -42.05 -38.81 -19.41
C PRO A 393 -40.72 -38.87 -20.18
N SER A 394 -40.63 -39.81 -21.12
CA SER A 394 -39.43 -40.01 -21.94
C SER A 394 -39.12 -38.80 -22.85
N MET A 395 -40.14 -37.98 -23.14
CA MET A 395 -40.00 -36.73 -23.87
C MET A 395 -40.91 -35.65 -23.28
N THR A 396 -40.37 -34.43 -23.16
CA THR A 396 -41.07 -33.30 -22.60
C THR A 396 -40.85 -32.07 -23.50
N GLY A 397 -41.92 -31.34 -23.83
CA GLY A 397 -41.84 -30.04 -24.48
C GLY A 397 -41.66 -28.97 -23.40
N TYR A 398 -40.57 -28.22 -23.45
CA TYR A 398 -40.28 -27.10 -22.54
C TYR A 398 -40.43 -25.77 -23.30
N ILE A 399 -41.11 -24.78 -22.70
CA ILE A 399 -41.21 -23.41 -23.21
C ILE A 399 -40.51 -22.50 -22.21
N ALA A 400 -39.43 -21.88 -22.63
CA ALA A 400 -38.63 -21.01 -21.77
C ALA A 400 -39.39 -19.75 -21.32
N ASP A 401 -39.36 -19.44 -20.07
CA ASP A 401 -39.95 -18.25 -19.45
C ASP A 401 -38.99 -17.03 -19.46
N GLY A 402 -37.71 -17.24 -19.83
CA GLY A 402 -36.68 -16.21 -19.85
C GLY A 402 -35.98 -16.03 -18.50
N THR A 403 -36.07 -17.01 -17.58
CA THR A 403 -35.46 -16.95 -16.25
C THR A 403 -34.40 -18.01 -16.02
N LYS A 404 -34.37 -19.08 -16.80
CA LYS A 404 -33.51 -20.25 -16.63
C LYS A 404 -32.45 -20.36 -17.71
N THR A 405 -31.31 -20.84 -17.33
CA THR A 405 -30.21 -21.18 -18.24
C THR A 405 -30.42 -22.58 -18.84
N LEU A 406 -29.64 -22.94 -19.86
CA LEU A 406 -29.64 -24.30 -20.40
C LEU A 406 -29.20 -25.31 -19.34
N TRP A 407 -28.26 -24.92 -18.48
CA TRP A 407 -27.80 -25.69 -17.34
C TRP A 407 -28.94 -25.99 -16.36
N ASP A 408 -29.70 -24.98 -15.93
CA ASP A 408 -30.83 -25.13 -15.02
C ASP A 408 -31.86 -26.10 -15.55
N VAL A 409 -32.17 -25.99 -16.85
CA VAL A 409 -33.13 -26.88 -17.51
C VAL A 409 -32.59 -28.30 -17.59
N SER A 410 -31.32 -28.48 -17.91
CA SER A 410 -30.69 -29.82 -17.98
C SER A 410 -30.73 -30.51 -16.62
N LYS A 411 -30.35 -29.77 -15.56
CA LYS A 411 -30.38 -30.26 -14.17
C LYS A 411 -31.79 -30.63 -13.71
N MET A 412 -32.77 -29.76 -14.01
CA MET A 412 -34.18 -29.97 -13.63
C MET A 412 -34.81 -31.23 -14.26
N TYR A 413 -34.41 -31.53 -15.49
CA TYR A 413 -35.00 -32.66 -16.27
C TYR A 413 -34.10 -33.86 -16.36
N HIS A 414 -33.05 -33.93 -15.51
CA HIS A 414 -32.11 -35.07 -15.46
C HIS A 414 -31.59 -35.47 -16.84
N THR A 415 -31.15 -34.49 -17.61
CA THR A 415 -30.56 -34.64 -18.95
C THR A 415 -29.29 -33.84 -19.07
N THR A 416 -28.57 -33.93 -20.17
CA THR A 416 -27.36 -33.10 -20.40
C THR A 416 -27.64 -31.97 -21.36
N ALA A 417 -26.87 -30.90 -21.24
CA ALA A 417 -26.95 -29.74 -22.17
C ALA A 417 -26.71 -30.18 -23.62
N ASP A 418 -25.79 -31.11 -23.83
CA ASP A 418 -25.48 -31.68 -25.15
C ASP A 418 -26.64 -32.49 -25.73
N SER A 419 -27.32 -33.26 -24.88
CA SER A 419 -28.54 -34.00 -25.30
C SER A 419 -29.67 -33.05 -25.72
N ILE A 420 -29.84 -31.91 -24.99
CA ILE A 420 -30.80 -30.93 -25.36
C ILE A 420 -30.41 -30.24 -26.69
N LYS A 421 -29.14 -29.86 -26.87
CA LYS A 421 -28.64 -29.28 -28.14
C LYS A 421 -28.82 -30.23 -29.30
N ALA A 422 -28.49 -31.49 -29.13
CA ALA A 422 -28.64 -32.53 -30.16
C ALA A 422 -30.11 -32.73 -30.59
N SER A 423 -31.04 -32.67 -29.63
CA SER A 423 -32.49 -32.79 -29.89
C SER A 423 -33.13 -31.54 -30.49
N ASN A 424 -32.42 -30.35 -30.42
CA ASN A 424 -32.93 -29.05 -30.82
C ASN A 424 -31.95 -28.26 -31.71
N PRO A 425 -31.44 -28.81 -32.81
CA PRO A 425 -30.31 -28.20 -33.55
C PRO A 425 -30.63 -26.82 -34.13
N LYS A 426 -31.90 -26.44 -34.26
CA LYS A 426 -32.33 -25.11 -34.78
C LYS A 426 -32.54 -24.05 -33.70
N CYS A 427 -32.78 -24.45 -32.48
CA CYS A 427 -33.15 -23.55 -31.36
C CYS A 427 -32.10 -23.45 -30.30
N ALA A 428 -31.27 -24.45 -30.15
CA ALA A 428 -30.23 -24.55 -29.11
C ALA A 428 -28.81 -24.38 -29.67
N ASP A 429 -28.67 -24.29 -30.99
CA ASP A 429 -27.38 -24.03 -31.64
C ASP A 429 -26.85 -22.65 -31.21
N GLY A 430 -25.69 -22.60 -30.60
CA GLY A 430 -25.06 -21.39 -30.06
C GLY A 430 -25.53 -20.94 -28.66
N LEU A 431 -26.43 -21.67 -27.98
CA LEU A 431 -26.73 -21.42 -26.56
C LEU A 431 -25.58 -21.94 -25.68
N SER A 432 -24.96 -21.02 -24.92
CA SER A 432 -24.05 -21.40 -23.83
C SER A 432 -24.84 -21.97 -22.64
N GLU A 433 -24.22 -22.83 -21.85
CA GLU A 433 -24.85 -23.45 -20.68
C GLU A 433 -25.25 -22.44 -19.61
N SER A 434 -24.46 -21.39 -19.45
CA SER A 434 -24.63 -20.34 -18.45
C SER A 434 -25.53 -19.18 -18.92
N VAL A 435 -25.99 -19.18 -20.18
CA VAL A 435 -26.80 -18.08 -20.71
C VAL A 435 -28.29 -18.38 -20.53
N ILE A 436 -29.05 -17.40 -20.07
CA ILE A 436 -30.51 -17.47 -19.93
C ILE A 436 -31.16 -17.72 -21.29
N ILE A 437 -32.01 -18.76 -21.36
CA ILE A 437 -32.74 -19.11 -22.59
C ILE A 437 -33.76 -18.03 -22.87
N PRO A 438 -33.78 -17.46 -24.08
CA PRO A 438 -34.76 -16.42 -24.44
C PRO A 438 -36.23 -16.87 -24.26
N ARG A 439 -37.05 -15.98 -23.70
CA ARG A 439 -38.45 -16.27 -23.43
C ARG A 439 -39.18 -16.70 -24.71
N GLY A 440 -39.97 -17.79 -24.61
CA GLY A 440 -40.73 -18.32 -25.72
C GLY A 440 -39.97 -19.35 -26.57
N THR A 441 -38.69 -19.58 -26.32
CA THR A 441 -37.92 -20.67 -26.95
C THR A 441 -38.53 -22.01 -26.58
N LYS A 442 -38.82 -22.83 -27.61
CA LYS A 442 -39.38 -24.18 -27.42
C LYS A 442 -38.32 -25.22 -27.59
N LEU A 443 -38.11 -26.03 -26.55
CA LEU A 443 -37.13 -27.11 -26.53
C LEU A 443 -37.84 -28.46 -26.36
N LEU A 444 -37.33 -29.45 -27.09
CA LEU A 444 -37.66 -30.86 -26.87
C LEU A 444 -36.60 -31.44 -25.92
N LEU A 445 -37.06 -31.88 -24.77
CA LEU A 445 -36.21 -32.54 -23.79
C LEU A 445 -36.41 -34.04 -23.89
N VAL A 446 -35.32 -34.75 -24.10
CA VAL A 446 -35.32 -36.21 -24.13
C VAL A 446 -34.61 -36.67 -22.88
N LYS A 447 -35.22 -37.58 -22.14
CA LYS A 447 -34.67 -38.21 -20.96
C LYS A 447 -33.40 -38.97 -21.34
N ALA A 448 -32.32 -38.79 -20.56
CA ALA A 448 -31.05 -39.50 -20.71
C ALA A 448 -31.18 -41.01 -20.36
#